data_d28afbb789b42edc9a2d05609d6922e8
#
_entry.id   d28afbb789b42edc9a2d05609d6922e8
#
_cell.length_a   1.000
_cell.length_b   1.000
_cell.length_c   1.000
_cell.angle_alpha   90.00
_cell.angle_beta   90.00
_cell.angle_gamma   90.00
#
_symmetry.space_group_name_H-M   'P 1'
#
loop_
_entity.id
_entity.type
_entity.pdbx_description
1 polymer ?
#
loop_
_entity_poly.entity_id
_entity_poly.type
_entity_poly.pdbx_seq_one_letter_code
_entity_poly.pdbx_strand_id
1 'polypeptide(L)'
;MSENSRTITPELVIKNIVETWPDTVRVFAKHGLGCVTCSVASFDTVERGAKSHKVPVEPLLDDLNLVLARPELFPEVKTGGLSSDVLGTDDTTTSGIKNIIAIVSGKGGVGKSFVTSMLAIGLNRLGFRVGILDADITGPSIPRSFGITARPAEGEGGKIIPVISGQGIKVISSLFFVETEDTPIIWRGPLIAKMIKDFYGSTLWGS
;
A
#
# COMPACT_ATOMS: atom_id res chain seq x y z
N MET A 1 -14.63 22.54 37.11
CA MET A 1 -14.00 21.44 36.33
C MET A 1 -14.10 21.87 34.89
N SER A 2 -12.95 22.23 34.31
CA SER A 2 -12.83 22.95 33.02
C SER A 2 -13.35 22.09 31.86
N GLU A 3 -14.23 22.65 31.05
CA GLU A 3 -14.56 22.20 29.71
C GLU A 3 -13.27 22.19 28.90
N ASN A 4 -12.69 21.02 28.73
CA ASN A 4 -11.49 20.81 27.93
C ASN A 4 -11.90 20.99 26.48
N SER A 5 -11.49 22.11 25.87
CA SER A 5 -11.88 22.55 24.54
C SER A 5 -11.50 21.45 23.54
N ARG A 6 -12.51 20.78 22.98
CA ARG A 6 -12.38 19.79 21.90
C ARG A 6 -12.10 20.51 20.58
N THR A 7 -11.00 21.23 20.50
CA THR A 7 -10.63 21.99 19.29
C THR A 7 -9.25 21.55 18.81
N ILE A 8 -9.17 21.15 17.56
CA ILE A 8 -7.92 20.81 16.90
C ILE A 8 -7.29 22.09 16.37
N THR A 9 -6.03 22.32 16.75
CA THR A 9 -5.23 23.48 16.32
C THR A 9 -4.10 23.06 15.38
N PRO A 10 -3.52 24.02 14.59
CA PRO A 10 -2.45 23.72 13.63
C PRO A 10 -1.20 23.07 14.25
N GLU A 11 -0.94 23.36 15.53
CA GLU A 11 0.27 22.94 16.25
C GLU A 11 0.15 21.51 16.80
N LEU A 12 -1.06 20.96 16.85
CA LEU A 12 -1.26 19.61 17.35
C LEU A 12 -0.60 18.57 16.44
N VAL A 13 0.04 17.60 17.07
CA VAL A 13 0.68 16.48 16.36
C VAL A 13 -0.39 15.54 15.80
N ILE A 14 -0.32 15.24 14.53
CA ILE A 14 -1.29 14.40 13.80
C ILE A 14 -1.51 13.06 14.51
N LYS A 15 -0.46 12.42 14.98
CA LYS A 15 -0.55 11.17 15.73
C LYS A 15 -1.48 11.28 16.95
N ASN A 16 -1.29 12.31 17.76
CA ASN A 16 -2.10 12.52 18.97
C ASN A 16 -3.57 12.77 18.63
N ILE A 17 -3.83 13.48 17.52
CA ILE A 17 -5.18 13.73 17.03
C ILE A 17 -5.86 12.42 16.64
N VAL A 18 -5.20 11.58 15.84
CA VAL A 18 -5.74 10.31 15.35
C VAL A 18 -5.95 9.32 16.51
N GLU A 19 -5.04 9.27 17.48
CA GLU A 19 -5.17 8.41 18.67
C GLU A 19 -6.30 8.87 19.59
N THR A 20 -6.50 10.18 19.72
CA THR A 20 -7.55 10.75 20.59
C THR A 20 -8.92 10.75 19.92
N TRP A 21 -8.96 11.02 18.62
CA TRP A 21 -10.17 11.12 17.80
C TRP A 21 -10.04 10.33 16.50
N PRO A 22 -10.27 9.02 16.50
CA PRO A 22 -10.08 8.15 15.33
C PRO A 22 -10.84 8.57 14.08
N ASP A 23 -12.00 9.23 14.24
CA ASP A 23 -12.82 9.73 13.14
C ASP A 23 -12.11 10.79 12.29
N THR A 24 -11.10 11.47 12.84
CA THR A 24 -10.30 12.46 12.10
C THR A 24 -9.48 11.86 10.96
N VAL A 25 -9.21 10.57 10.99
CA VAL A 25 -8.53 9.86 9.89
C VAL A 25 -9.29 10.04 8.57
N ARG A 26 -10.62 10.08 8.60
CA ARG A 26 -11.47 10.29 7.43
C ARG A 26 -11.25 11.66 6.81
N VAL A 27 -11.06 12.67 7.65
CA VAL A 27 -10.80 14.04 7.20
C VAL A 27 -9.42 14.15 6.58
N PHE A 28 -8.40 13.61 7.23
CA PHE A 28 -7.06 13.58 6.67
C PHE A 28 -7.02 12.88 5.30
N ALA A 29 -7.71 11.74 5.17
CA ALA A 29 -7.82 11.00 3.90
C ALA A 29 -8.55 11.82 2.82
N LYS A 30 -9.65 12.51 3.16
CA LYS A 30 -10.40 13.40 2.25
C LYS A 30 -9.52 14.50 1.67
N HIS A 31 -8.62 15.05 2.49
CA HIS A 31 -7.68 16.10 2.09
C HIS A 31 -6.37 15.57 1.47
N GLY A 32 -6.28 14.27 1.18
CA GLY A 32 -5.11 13.67 0.53
C GLY A 32 -3.93 13.36 1.48
N LEU A 33 -4.14 13.48 2.78
CA LEU A 33 -3.17 13.11 3.82
C LEU A 33 -3.39 11.65 4.26
N GLY A 34 -3.48 10.71 3.31
CA GLY A 34 -3.79 9.30 3.61
C GLY A 34 -2.71 8.54 4.38
N CYS A 35 -1.53 9.12 4.58
CA CYS A 35 -0.39 8.47 5.26
C CYS A 35 -0.32 8.79 6.75
N VAL A 36 -1.39 9.25 7.38
CA VAL A 36 -1.41 9.65 8.81
C VAL A 36 -1.12 8.51 9.80
N THR A 37 -1.21 7.25 9.35
CA THR A 37 -0.85 6.07 10.13
C THR A 37 0.61 5.62 9.94
N CYS A 38 1.36 6.29 9.07
CA CYS A 38 2.75 5.95 8.79
C CYS A 38 3.68 6.51 9.87
N SER A 39 4.76 5.79 10.20
CA SER A 39 5.73 6.18 11.23
C SER A 39 6.38 7.55 11.01
N VAL A 40 6.36 8.08 9.78
CA VAL A 40 6.90 9.40 9.42
C VAL A 40 5.95 10.52 9.86
N ALA A 41 4.63 10.31 9.79
CA ALA A 41 3.62 11.27 10.25
C ALA A 41 3.55 11.38 11.78
N SER A 42 4.25 10.50 12.51
CA SER A 42 4.17 10.39 13.98
C SER A 42 4.66 11.63 14.73
N PHE A 43 5.37 12.54 14.08
CA PHE A 43 5.95 13.74 14.70
C PHE A 43 5.54 15.04 14.00
N ASP A 44 4.77 14.97 12.92
CA ASP A 44 4.35 16.17 12.21
C ASP A 44 3.10 16.80 12.83
N THR A 45 3.11 18.14 12.92
CA THR A 45 1.91 18.90 13.26
C THR A 45 0.98 18.99 12.05
N VAL A 46 -0.30 19.32 12.30
CA VAL A 46 -1.29 19.53 11.22
C VAL A 46 -0.78 20.52 10.19
N GLU A 47 -0.19 21.65 10.64
CA GLU A 47 0.35 22.67 9.77
C GLU A 47 1.48 22.15 8.88
N ARG A 48 2.45 21.40 9.45
CA ARG A 48 3.58 20.86 8.70
C ARG A 48 3.14 19.79 7.72
N GLY A 49 2.26 18.89 8.16
CA GLY A 49 1.69 17.86 7.31
C GLY A 49 0.94 18.46 6.12
N ALA A 50 0.08 19.45 6.36
CA ALA A 50 -0.65 20.15 5.32
C ALA A 50 0.29 20.85 4.32
N LYS A 51 1.31 21.58 4.79
CA LYS A 51 2.31 22.23 3.94
C LYS A 51 3.09 21.24 3.07
N SER A 52 3.51 20.12 3.66
CA SER A 52 4.25 19.08 2.92
C SER A 52 3.44 18.46 1.79
N HIS A 53 2.13 18.35 1.97
CA HIS A 53 1.21 17.82 0.98
C HIS A 53 0.52 18.90 0.11
N LYS A 54 0.90 20.17 0.26
CA LYS A 54 0.30 21.32 -0.45
C LYS A 54 -1.22 21.43 -0.23
N VAL A 55 -1.68 21.08 0.96
CA VAL A 55 -3.08 21.19 1.38
C VAL A 55 -3.27 22.50 2.13
N PRO A 56 -4.33 23.28 1.82
CA PRO A 56 -4.67 24.47 2.60
C PRO A 56 -4.99 24.11 4.05
N VAL A 57 -4.36 24.80 5.01
CA VAL A 57 -4.47 24.46 6.44
C VAL A 57 -5.85 24.76 7.00
N GLU A 58 -6.43 25.92 6.64
CA GLU A 58 -7.73 26.37 7.17
C GLU A 58 -8.88 25.41 6.85
N PRO A 59 -9.13 25.02 5.58
CA PRO A 59 -10.18 24.06 5.25
C PRO A 59 -9.97 22.68 5.91
N LEU A 60 -8.73 22.26 6.10
CA LEU A 60 -8.40 21.03 6.80
C LEU A 60 -8.79 21.12 8.27
N LEU A 61 -8.48 22.24 8.94
CA LEU A 61 -8.82 22.44 10.35
C LEU A 61 -10.34 22.56 10.56
N ASP A 62 -11.03 23.25 9.66
CA ASP A 62 -12.49 23.35 9.70
C ASP A 62 -13.15 21.98 9.64
N ASP A 63 -12.74 21.15 8.69
CA ASP A 63 -13.25 19.78 8.55
C ASP A 63 -12.85 18.90 9.74
N LEU A 64 -11.63 19.04 10.29
CA LEU A 64 -11.18 18.32 11.48
C LEU A 64 -12.01 18.70 12.72
N ASN A 65 -12.33 19.96 12.90
CA ASN A 65 -13.17 20.39 14.02
C ASN A 65 -14.66 20.05 13.78
N LEU A 66 -15.09 20.05 12.52
CA LEU A 66 -16.45 19.68 12.16
C LEU A 66 -16.72 18.18 12.42
N VAL A 67 -15.77 17.30 12.13
CA VAL A 67 -15.93 15.86 12.38
C VAL A 67 -16.04 15.53 13.87
N LEU A 68 -15.44 16.35 14.75
CA LEU A 68 -15.59 16.19 16.21
C LEU A 68 -17.01 16.51 16.69
N ALA A 69 -17.67 17.46 16.01
CA ALA A 69 -19.02 17.89 16.36
C ALA A 69 -20.10 17.06 15.64
N ARG A 70 -19.83 16.61 14.43
CA ARG A 70 -20.77 15.92 13.54
C ARG A 70 -20.08 14.83 12.72
N PRO A 71 -19.71 13.70 13.32
CA PRO A 71 -19.03 12.61 12.63
C PRO A 71 -19.86 12.01 11.49
N GLU A 72 -21.18 12.12 11.56
CA GLU A 72 -22.11 11.62 10.52
C GLU A 72 -21.96 12.33 9.16
N LEU A 73 -21.41 13.55 9.13
CA LEU A 73 -21.17 14.27 7.86
C LEU A 73 -19.96 13.74 7.10
N PHE A 74 -19.14 12.94 7.75
CA PHE A 74 -17.98 12.29 7.15
C PHE A 74 -18.22 10.78 7.12
N PRO A 75 -18.84 10.25 6.05
CA PRO A 75 -19.11 8.81 5.95
C PRO A 75 -17.80 8.03 6.10
N GLU A 76 -17.89 6.84 6.68
CA GLU A 76 -16.74 5.97 6.86
C GLU A 76 -16.01 5.78 5.52
N VAL A 77 -14.92 6.48 5.33
CA VAL A 77 -13.91 6.04 4.41
C VAL A 77 -13.36 4.77 5.05
N LYS A 78 -13.63 3.62 4.47
CA LYS A 78 -12.98 2.37 4.85
C LYS A 78 -11.48 2.63 4.73
N THR A 79 -10.88 3.14 5.80
CA THR A 79 -9.45 3.39 5.88
C THR A 79 -8.83 2.01 5.87
N GLY A 80 -8.19 1.71 4.75
CA GLY A 80 -7.51 0.45 4.59
C GLY A 80 -6.34 0.32 5.58
N GLY A 81 -6.64 -0.11 6.79
CA GLY A 81 -5.83 -1.18 7.32
C GLY A 81 -5.89 -2.28 6.24
N LEU A 82 -4.89 -3.11 6.12
CA LEU A 82 -4.94 -4.31 5.26
C LEU A 82 -6.13 -5.21 5.67
N SER A 83 -7.34 -4.66 5.55
CA SER A 83 -8.57 -5.39 5.62
C SER A 83 -8.70 -6.14 4.31
N SER A 84 -9.22 -7.33 4.36
CA SER A 84 -9.53 -8.19 3.22
C SER A 84 -10.20 -7.46 2.03
N ASP A 85 -10.84 -6.32 2.26
CA ASP A 85 -11.49 -5.48 1.25
C ASP A 85 -10.53 -4.77 0.28
N VAL A 86 -9.26 -4.58 0.66
CA VAL A 86 -8.22 -4.04 -0.26
C VAL A 86 -7.85 -5.08 -1.30
N LEU A 87 -8.01 -6.33 -0.98
CA LEU A 87 -7.72 -7.46 -1.86
C LEU A 87 -8.93 -7.90 -2.69
N GLY A 88 -10.05 -7.16 -2.67
CA GLY A 88 -11.23 -7.45 -3.50
C GLY A 88 -11.70 -8.91 -3.31
N THR A 89 -12.22 -9.25 -2.13
CA THR A 89 -12.70 -10.61 -1.83
C THR A 89 -14.01 -10.97 -2.52
N ASP A 90 -14.49 -10.16 -3.47
CA ASP A 90 -15.70 -10.49 -4.25
C ASP A 90 -15.45 -11.51 -5.38
N ASP A 91 -14.18 -11.92 -5.59
CA ASP A 91 -13.87 -12.98 -6.56
C ASP A 91 -12.90 -14.01 -5.93
N THR A 92 -13.35 -14.68 -4.87
CA THR A 92 -12.62 -15.75 -4.18
C THR A 92 -12.40 -17.01 -5.04
N THR A 93 -12.78 -16.98 -6.31
CA THR A 93 -12.70 -18.13 -7.20
C THR A 93 -11.44 -18.20 -8.04
N THR A 94 -10.55 -17.20 -8.03
CA THR A 94 -9.47 -17.14 -9.03
C THR A 94 -8.06 -17.28 -8.48
N SER A 95 -7.78 -17.07 -7.21
CA SER A 95 -6.37 -17.05 -6.79
C SER A 95 -5.84 -18.31 -6.13
N GLY A 96 -6.67 -19.15 -5.52
CA GLY A 96 -6.18 -20.33 -4.77
C GLY A 96 -5.14 -20.01 -3.68
N ILE A 97 -4.88 -18.73 -3.41
CA ILE A 97 -3.90 -18.25 -2.45
C ILE A 97 -4.48 -18.44 -1.04
N LYS A 98 -3.77 -19.21 -0.20
CA LYS A 98 -4.20 -19.47 1.18
C LYS A 98 -3.66 -18.46 2.18
N ASN A 99 -2.45 -17.97 1.97
CA ASN A 99 -1.78 -17.08 2.91
C ASN A 99 -1.04 -15.97 2.15
N ILE A 100 -1.09 -14.76 2.67
CA ILE A 100 -0.35 -13.61 2.17
C ILE A 100 0.56 -13.09 3.28
N ILE A 101 1.83 -12.93 2.97
CA ILE A 101 2.83 -12.37 3.87
C ILE A 101 3.34 -11.07 3.24
N ALA A 102 3.11 -9.94 3.91
CA ALA A 102 3.58 -8.64 3.46
C ALA A 102 4.92 -8.29 4.14
N ILE A 103 5.95 -7.98 3.34
CA ILE A 103 7.24 -7.50 3.82
C ILE A 103 7.34 -6.01 3.47
N VAL A 104 7.22 -5.17 4.48
CA VAL A 104 7.12 -3.73 4.35
C VAL A 104 8.19 -3.01 5.16
N SER A 105 8.59 -1.82 4.70
CA SER A 105 9.52 -0.96 5.42
C SER A 105 9.32 0.50 5.02
N GLY A 106 9.43 1.41 5.97
CA GLY A 106 9.39 2.85 5.75
C GLY A 106 10.69 3.45 5.21
N LYS A 107 11.76 2.64 5.01
CA LYS A 107 13.05 3.11 4.49
C LYS A 107 13.50 2.28 3.30
N GLY A 108 14.17 2.93 2.34
CA GLY A 108 14.90 2.25 1.26
C GLY A 108 16.17 1.55 1.77
N GLY A 109 16.64 0.52 1.06
CA GLY A 109 17.94 -0.10 1.33
C GLY A 109 18.06 -0.97 2.59
N VAL A 110 16.97 -1.22 3.32
CA VAL A 110 16.99 -2.03 4.56
C VAL A 110 16.92 -3.54 4.34
N GLY A 111 16.91 -3.99 3.10
CA GLY A 111 16.92 -5.41 2.76
C GLY A 111 15.55 -6.06 2.56
N LYS A 112 14.47 -5.31 2.31
CA LYS A 112 13.12 -5.88 2.02
C LYS A 112 13.17 -7.01 1.00
N SER A 113 13.73 -6.74 -0.18
CA SER A 113 13.82 -7.72 -1.28
C SER A 113 14.67 -8.94 -0.91
N PHE A 114 15.75 -8.74 -0.13
CA PHE A 114 16.57 -9.85 0.37
C PHE A 114 15.76 -10.75 1.30
N VAL A 115 15.07 -10.17 2.29
CA VAL A 115 14.22 -10.92 3.23
C VAL A 115 13.10 -11.64 2.49
N THR A 116 12.45 -10.96 1.52
CA THR A 116 11.41 -11.55 0.67
C THR A 116 11.94 -12.78 -0.08
N SER A 117 13.09 -12.64 -0.72
CA SER A 117 13.71 -13.72 -1.50
C SER A 117 14.09 -14.91 -0.62
N MET A 118 14.71 -14.65 0.53
CA MET A 118 15.12 -15.70 1.47
C MET A 118 13.93 -16.44 2.07
N LEU A 119 12.87 -15.71 2.44
CA LEU A 119 11.64 -16.30 2.95
C LEU A 119 10.96 -17.16 1.89
N ALA A 120 10.86 -16.66 0.66
CA ALA A 120 10.26 -17.39 -0.45
C ALA A 120 11.02 -18.68 -0.76
N ILE A 121 12.35 -18.64 -0.80
CA ILE A 121 13.19 -19.83 -1.00
C ILE A 121 13.02 -20.81 0.16
N GLY A 122 13.01 -20.31 1.41
CA GLY A 122 12.83 -21.14 2.60
C GLY A 122 11.48 -21.89 2.58
N LEU A 123 10.40 -21.16 2.31
CA LEU A 123 9.05 -21.76 2.22
C LEU A 123 8.95 -22.77 1.07
N ASN A 124 9.54 -22.43 -0.10
CA ASN A 124 9.54 -23.34 -1.24
C ASN A 124 10.31 -24.64 -0.94
N ARG A 125 11.43 -24.56 -0.23
CA ARG A 125 12.20 -25.74 0.22
C ARG A 125 11.42 -26.62 1.23
N LEU A 126 10.50 -26.02 1.99
CA LEU A 126 9.60 -26.73 2.89
C LEU A 126 8.39 -27.35 2.16
N GLY A 127 8.34 -27.26 0.82
CA GLY A 127 7.30 -27.86 0.00
C GLY A 127 6.07 -26.97 -0.22
N PHE A 128 6.09 -25.70 0.22
CA PHE A 128 5.01 -24.77 -0.07
C PHE A 128 5.11 -24.25 -1.51
N ARG A 129 3.96 -24.05 -2.16
CA ARG A 129 3.90 -23.31 -3.43
C ARG A 129 3.95 -21.82 -3.13
N VAL A 130 4.94 -21.15 -3.67
CA VAL A 130 5.23 -19.76 -3.35
C VAL A 130 5.13 -18.87 -4.59
N GLY A 131 4.48 -17.73 -4.43
CA GLY A 131 4.51 -16.63 -5.38
C GLY A 131 5.05 -15.36 -4.73
N ILE A 132 5.73 -14.52 -5.50
CA ILE A 132 6.20 -13.20 -5.09
C ILE A 132 5.53 -12.16 -5.97
N LEU A 133 4.85 -11.21 -5.34
CA LEU A 133 4.41 -9.97 -5.96
C LEU A 133 5.36 -8.85 -5.52
N ASP A 134 6.25 -8.41 -6.42
CA ASP A 134 7.16 -7.29 -6.19
C ASP A 134 6.42 -5.97 -6.44
N ALA A 135 6.00 -5.34 -5.36
CA ALA A 135 5.25 -4.09 -5.34
C ALA A 135 6.15 -2.85 -5.20
N ASP A 136 7.48 -3.01 -5.23
CA ASP A 136 8.41 -1.87 -5.22
C ASP A 136 8.56 -1.32 -6.65
N ILE A 137 7.80 -0.26 -6.95
CA ILE A 137 7.76 0.34 -8.28
C ILE A 137 8.97 1.21 -8.55
N THR A 138 9.56 1.78 -7.51
CA THR A 138 10.67 2.72 -7.63
C THR A 138 12.03 2.03 -7.79
N GLY A 139 12.13 0.78 -7.33
CA GLY A 139 13.36 0.00 -7.40
C GLY A 139 13.10 -1.50 -7.38
N PRO A 140 12.31 -2.04 -8.34
CA PRO A 140 11.99 -3.46 -8.36
C PRO A 140 13.26 -4.29 -8.52
N SER A 141 13.54 -5.18 -7.58
CA SER A 141 14.80 -5.93 -7.52
C SER A 141 14.63 -7.44 -7.46
N ILE A 142 13.42 -7.92 -7.22
CA ILE A 142 13.14 -9.36 -7.11
C ILE A 142 13.50 -10.13 -8.38
N PRO A 143 13.12 -9.70 -9.61
CA PRO A 143 13.50 -10.45 -10.82
C PRO A 143 15.01 -10.58 -10.96
N ARG A 144 15.77 -9.52 -10.69
CA ARG A 144 17.24 -9.53 -10.73
C ARG A 144 17.83 -10.49 -9.70
N SER A 145 17.28 -10.53 -8.50
CA SER A 145 17.72 -11.43 -7.41
C SER A 145 17.53 -12.92 -7.76
N PHE A 146 16.55 -13.24 -8.59
CA PHE A 146 16.29 -14.61 -9.07
C PHE A 146 16.87 -14.90 -10.46
N GLY A 147 17.62 -13.98 -11.06
CA GLY A 147 18.18 -14.13 -12.40
C GLY A 147 17.10 -14.25 -13.49
N ILE A 148 15.94 -13.66 -13.29
CA ILE A 148 14.81 -13.70 -14.22
C ILE A 148 15.02 -12.64 -15.29
N THR A 149 15.11 -13.11 -16.56
CA THR A 149 15.16 -12.25 -17.75
C THR A 149 13.91 -12.40 -18.62
N ALA A 150 13.13 -13.47 -18.41
CA ALA A 150 11.86 -13.68 -19.09
C ALA A 150 10.81 -12.66 -18.64
N ARG A 151 9.80 -12.44 -19.50
CA ARG A 151 8.63 -11.62 -19.17
C ARG A 151 7.41 -12.51 -18.96
N PRO A 152 6.42 -12.06 -18.15
CA PRO A 152 5.13 -12.72 -18.04
C PRO A 152 4.46 -12.88 -19.40
N ALA A 153 3.71 -13.93 -19.59
CA ALA A 153 2.89 -14.13 -20.77
C ALA A 153 1.42 -13.74 -20.50
N GLU A 154 0.72 -13.42 -21.56
CA GLU A 154 -0.72 -13.21 -21.50
C GLU A 154 -1.42 -14.57 -21.61
N GLY A 155 -2.33 -14.82 -20.66
CA GLY A 155 -3.19 -15.99 -20.64
C GLY A 155 -4.59 -15.69 -21.16
N GLU A 156 -5.46 -16.67 -21.20
CA GLU A 156 -6.84 -16.51 -21.62
C GLU A 156 -7.61 -15.48 -20.73
N GLY A 157 -8.45 -14.67 -21.36
CA GLY A 157 -9.28 -13.69 -20.65
C GLY A 157 -8.50 -12.54 -20.02
N GLY A 158 -7.31 -12.17 -20.56
CA GLY A 158 -6.49 -11.08 -20.04
C GLY A 158 -5.78 -11.41 -18.72
N LYS A 159 -5.68 -12.70 -18.37
CA LYS A 159 -4.95 -13.14 -17.20
C LYS A 159 -3.44 -13.09 -17.45
N ILE A 160 -2.67 -12.91 -16.39
CA ILE A 160 -1.21 -12.86 -16.44
C ILE A 160 -0.63 -14.21 -16.02
N ILE A 161 0.16 -14.81 -16.88
CA ILE A 161 0.94 -16.00 -16.53
C ILE A 161 2.25 -15.53 -15.89
N PRO A 162 2.48 -15.78 -14.58
CA PRO A 162 3.67 -15.31 -13.90
C PRO A 162 4.93 -16.01 -14.42
N VAL A 163 6.06 -15.33 -14.31
CA VAL A 163 7.34 -15.97 -14.60
C VAL A 163 7.67 -16.95 -13.48
N ILE A 164 8.20 -18.10 -13.84
CA ILE A 164 8.65 -19.11 -12.88
C ILE A 164 10.18 -19.03 -12.77
N SER A 165 10.68 -18.80 -11.57
CA SER A 165 12.13 -18.80 -11.29
C SER A 165 12.73 -20.22 -11.43
N GLY A 166 14.06 -20.31 -11.49
CA GLY A 166 14.76 -21.59 -11.49
C GLY A 166 14.49 -22.47 -10.25
N GLN A 167 13.93 -21.90 -9.19
CA GLN A 167 13.52 -22.60 -7.98
C GLN A 167 12.02 -22.98 -7.97
N GLY A 168 11.29 -22.71 -9.05
CA GLY A 168 9.86 -22.99 -9.13
C GLY A 168 8.96 -21.96 -8.43
N ILE A 169 9.50 -20.80 -8.02
CA ILE A 169 8.75 -19.71 -7.41
C ILE A 169 8.14 -18.85 -8.50
N LYS A 170 6.85 -18.56 -8.41
CA LYS A 170 6.16 -17.64 -9.33
C LYS A 170 6.48 -16.20 -8.97
N VAL A 171 6.79 -15.38 -9.99
CA VAL A 171 7.17 -13.97 -9.78
C VAL A 171 6.40 -13.06 -10.71
N ILE A 172 5.81 -12.01 -10.14
CA ILE A 172 5.29 -10.83 -10.83
C ILE A 172 5.98 -9.61 -10.25
N SER A 173 6.42 -8.70 -11.10
CA SER A 173 7.05 -7.43 -10.72
C SER A 173 6.67 -6.34 -11.70
N SER A 174 6.57 -5.11 -11.22
CA SER A 174 6.39 -3.92 -12.06
C SER A 174 7.48 -3.78 -13.13
N LEU A 175 8.68 -4.28 -12.86
CA LEU A 175 9.81 -4.28 -13.82
C LEU A 175 9.47 -4.95 -15.15
N PHE A 176 8.60 -5.92 -15.17
CA PHE A 176 8.23 -6.64 -16.40
C PHE A 176 7.36 -5.82 -17.37
N PHE A 177 6.73 -4.75 -16.88
CA PHE A 177 5.76 -3.94 -17.62
C PHE A 177 6.31 -2.54 -17.97
N VAL A 178 7.55 -2.25 -17.62
CA VAL A 178 8.25 -1.03 -18.03
C VAL A 178 8.98 -1.33 -19.35
N GLU A 179 8.64 -0.60 -20.41
CA GLU A 179 9.21 -0.85 -21.75
C GLU A 179 10.68 -0.43 -21.87
N THR A 180 11.09 0.61 -21.15
CA THR A 180 12.49 1.05 -21.07
C THR A 180 12.79 1.60 -19.68
N GLU A 181 14.00 1.39 -19.17
CA GLU A 181 14.45 1.92 -17.88
C GLU A 181 14.44 3.46 -17.83
N ASP A 182 14.38 4.12 -18.99
CA ASP A 182 14.45 5.58 -19.14
C ASP A 182 13.09 6.27 -19.27
N THR A 183 11.98 5.54 -19.25
CA THR A 183 10.66 6.16 -19.31
C THR A 183 10.20 6.56 -17.89
N PRO A 184 10.23 7.84 -17.52
CA PRO A 184 9.77 8.28 -16.21
C PRO A 184 8.25 8.14 -16.12
N ILE A 185 7.77 7.02 -15.63
CA ILE A 185 6.35 6.86 -15.30
C ILE A 185 6.12 7.53 -13.97
N ILE A 186 5.36 8.63 -13.97
CA ILE A 186 4.96 9.30 -12.74
C ILE A 186 3.88 8.48 -12.05
N TRP A 187 4.31 7.57 -11.20
CA TRP A 187 3.42 6.74 -10.40
C TRP A 187 2.79 7.57 -9.27
N ARG A 188 1.50 7.82 -9.35
CA ARG A 188 0.73 8.42 -8.25
C ARG A 188 0.10 7.31 -7.41
N GLY A 189 -0.04 7.53 -6.10
CA GLY A 189 -0.51 6.52 -5.14
C GLY A 189 -1.74 5.71 -5.59
N PRO A 190 -2.83 6.33 -6.10
CA PRO A 190 -4.00 5.58 -6.57
C PRO A 190 -3.70 4.63 -7.74
N LEU A 191 -2.79 5.01 -8.65
CA LEU A 191 -2.40 4.17 -9.78
C LEU A 191 -1.59 2.95 -9.33
N ILE A 192 -0.72 3.14 -8.33
CA ILE A 192 0.06 2.07 -7.69
C ILE A 192 -0.87 1.04 -7.04
N ALA A 193 -1.83 1.51 -6.24
CA ALA A 193 -2.80 0.63 -5.57
C ALA A 193 -3.63 -0.18 -6.57
N LYS A 194 -4.06 0.46 -7.66
CA LYS A 194 -4.77 -0.22 -8.75
C LYS A 194 -3.89 -1.30 -9.39
N MET A 195 -2.66 -0.97 -9.75
CA MET A 195 -1.73 -1.91 -10.37
C MET A 195 -1.46 -3.13 -9.50
N ILE A 196 -1.27 -2.94 -8.17
CA ILE A 196 -1.07 -4.05 -7.24
C ILE A 196 -2.33 -4.95 -7.20
N LYS A 197 -3.53 -4.36 -7.19
CA LYS A 197 -4.79 -5.12 -7.26
C LYS A 197 -4.91 -5.90 -8.57
N ASP A 198 -4.58 -5.26 -9.69
CA ASP A 198 -4.63 -5.87 -11.00
C ASP A 198 -3.64 -7.04 -11.09
N PHE A 199 -2.41 -6.86 -10.61
CA PHE A 199 -1.41 -7.94 -10.55
C PHE A 199 -1.83 -9.09 -9.65
N TYR A 200 -2.42 -8.78 -8.50
CA TYR A 200 -2.92 -9.80 -7.57
C TYR A 200 -4.08 -10.59 -8.18
N GLY A 201 -5.11 -9.89 -8.71
CA GLY A 201 -6.34 -10.50 -9.20
C GLY A 201 -6.26 -11.10 -10.60
N SER A 202 -5.38 -10.55 -11.46
CA SER A 202 -5.24 -11.01 -12.84
C SER A 202 -4.18 -12.09 -13.03
N THR A 203 -3.30 -12.32 -12.04
CA THR A 203 -2.23 -13.30 -12.16
C THR A 203 -2.73 -14.71 -11.84
N LEU A 204 -2.36 -15.66 -12.69
CA LEU A 204 -2.62 -17.09 -12.49
C LEU A 204 -1.66 -17.69 -11.46
N TRP A 205 -1.92 -17.42 -10.19
CA TRP A 205 -1.11 -17.94 -9.09
C TRP A 205 -1.22 -19.45 -8.95
N GLY A 206 -2.35 -20.04 -9.36
CA GLY A 206 -2.67 -21.46 -9.25
C GLY A 206 -3.05 -21.87 -7.83
N SER A 207 -3.68 -23.00 -7.73
CA SER A 207 -4.09 -23.62 -6.45
C SER A 207 -2.99 -24.51 -5.90
#